data_f7d5463d5c7e0e4a3dac219fca074815
#
_entry.id   f7d5463d5c7e0e4a3dac219fca074815
#
_cell.length_a   1.000
_cell.length_b   1.000
_cell.length_c   1.000
_cell.angle_alpha   90.00
_cell.angle_beta   90.00
_cell.angle_gamma   90.00
#
_symmetry.space_group_name_H-M   'P 1'
#
loop_
_entity.id
_entity.type
_entity.pdbx_description
1 polymer ?
#
loop_
_entity_poly.entity_id
_entity_poly.type
_entity_poly.pdbx_seq_one_letter_code
_entity_poly.pdbx_strand_id
1 'polypeptide(L)'
;LGPSAPAEARIFEFGSDMLRRARGHKTGILSAKFYSDALMEWSMKDPNFKVQMFRFVDAFPMLRTPAAIHDHLNDYLTQPGVTIPGPIAAALKAGAVAKGLAAKTISGQITGMASKFIAGTDAATALPGLKAMWDDGIAFSVDLLGETCVSDEEADHYARKYLDLIQNLPAAVAGWKPQPRLESDHLGPIPRTNVSIKISALSARCDPID
;
A
#
# COMPACT_ATOMS: atom_id res chain seq x y z
N LEU A 1 -11.47 35.08 -8.42
CA LEU A 1 -12.52 34.70 -9.40
C LEU A 1 -12.84 33.22 -9.14
N GLY A 2 -13.94 32.93 -8.42
CA GLY A 2 -14.42 31.57 -8.23
C GLY A 2 -14.89 30.96 -9.57
N PRO A 3 -14.87 29.61 -9.71
CA PRO A 3 -15.38 28.94 -10.90
C PRO A 3 -16.86 29.30 -11.12
N SER A 4 -17.25 29.52 -12.36
CA SER A 4 -18.64 29.81 -12.68
C SER A 4 -19.53 28.59 -12.39
N ALA A 5 -20.75 28.77 -11.90
CA ALA A 5 -21.69 27.69 -11.61
C ALA A 5 -21.83 26.61 -12.70
N PRO A 6 -21.79 26.95 -14.02
CA PRO A 6 -21.74 25.95 -15.09
C PRO A 6 -20.48 25.08 -15.10
N ALA A 7 -19.32 25.61 -14.65
CA ALA A 7 -18.08 24.85 -14.60
C ALA A 7 -18.10 23.85 -13.43
N GLU A 8 -18.63 24.23 -12.28
CA GLU A 8 -18.79 23.34 -11.12
C GLU A 8 -19.72 22.16 -11.43
N ALA A 9 -20.85 22.41 -12.11
CA ALA A 9 -21.77 21.35 -12.51
C ALA A 9 -21.09 20.32 -13.44
N ARG A 10 -20.31 20.80 -14.42
CA ARG A 10 -19.54 19.93 -15.33
C ARG A 10 -18.45 19.11 -14.60
N ILE A 11 -17.74 19.74 -13.65
CA ILE A 11 -16.73 19.04 -12.82
C ILE A 11 -17.39 17.94 -12.01
N PHE A 12 -18.54 18.24 -11.38
CA PHE A 12 -19.29 17.26 -10.60
C PHE A 12 -19.81 16.10 -11.45
N GLU A 13 -20.39 16.39 -12.61
CA GLU A 13 -20.88 15.39 -13.55
C GLU A 13 -19.76 14.47 -14.04
N PHE A 14 -18.64 15.06 -14.48
CA PHE A 14 -17.48 14.31 -14.95
C PHE A 14 -16.86 13.44 -13.84
N GLY A 15 -16.65 13.99 -12.65
CA GLY A 15 -16.14 13.24 -11.49
C GLY A 15 -17.08 12.10 -11.09
N SER A 16 -18.38 12.35 -11.11
CA SER A 16 -19.40 11.32 -10.80
C SER A 16 -19.40 10.20 -11.84
N ASP A 17 -19.22 10.50 -13.13
CA ASP A 17 -19.11 9.50 -14.18
C ASP A 17 -17.84 8.67 -14.05
N MET A 18 -16.69 9.28 -13.76
CA MET A 18 -15.44 8.56 -13.49
C MET A 18 -15.60 7.58 -12.32
N LEU A 19 -16.18 8.03 -11.20
CA LEU A 19 -16.40 7.16 -10.02
C LEU A 19 -17.39 6.04 -10.32
N ARG A 20 -18.42 6.28 -11.14
CA ARG A 20 -19.38 5.27 -11.57
C ARG A 20 -18.69 4.18 -12.40
N ARG A 21 -17.86 4.56 -13.36
CA ARG A 21 -17.07 3.63 -14.18
C ARG A 21 -16.10 2.82 -13.34
N ALA A 22 -15.38 3.46 -12.42
CA ALA A 22 -14.47 2.76 -11.50
C ALA A 22 -15.18 1.70 -10.64
N ARG A 23 -16.40 2.00 -10.13
CA ARG A 23 -17.23 1.06 -9.36
C ARG A 23 -17.81 -0.08 -10.20
N GLY A 24 -17.89 0.08 -11.52
CA GLY A 24 -18.44 -0.93 -12.43
C GLY A 24 -17.59 -2.19 -12.59
N HIS A 25 -16.32 -2.17 -12.24
CA HIS A 25 -15.44 -3.33 -12.25
C HIS A 25 -15.68 -4.23 -11.04
N LYS A 26 -16.68 -5.13 -11.14
CA LYS A 26 -16.94 -6.15 -10.12
C LYS A 26 -15.94 -7.29 -10.29
N THR A 27 -15.15 -7.56 -9.28
CA THR A 27 -14.36 -8.79 -9.18
C THR A 27 -15.29 -9.97 -8.93
N GLY A 28 -15.01 -11.13 -9.56
CA GLY A 28 -15.83 -12.34 -9.39
C GLY A 28 -15.91 -12.78 -7.93
N ILE A 29 -17.12 -13.18 -7.50
CA ILE A 29 -17.49 -13.54 -6.11
C ILE A 29 -16.60 -14.65 -5.50
N LEU A 30 -15.96 -15.48 -6.34
CA LEU A 30 -15.11 -16.60 -5.91
C LEU A 30 -13.61 -16.24 -5.88
N SER A 31 -13.22 -14.98 -6.15
CA SER A 31 -11.83 -14.60 -6.14
C SER A 31 -11.33 -14.23 -4.73
N ALA A 32 -10.07 -14.54 -4.41
CA ALA A 32 -9.43 -14.08 -3.18
C ALA A 32 -9.47 -12.55 -3.03
N LYS A 33 -9.47 -11.83 -4.16
CA LYS A 33 -9.62 -10.38 -4.23
C LYS A 33 -11.00 -9.93 -3.72
N PHE A 34 -12.07 -10.65 -4.05
CA PHE A 34 -13.43 -10.33 -3.56
C PHE A 34 -13.50 -10.36 -2.03
N TYR A 35 -12.94 -11.40 -1.40
CA TYR A 35 -12.93 -11.50 0.07
C TYR A 35 -12.06 -10.43 0.72
N SER A 36 -10.93 -10.11 0.12
CA SER A 36 -10.06 -9.02 0.57
C SER A 36 -10.75 -7.65 0.46
N ASP A 37 -11.43 -7.39 -0.64
CA ASP A 37 -12.14 -6.14 -0.89
C ASP A 37 -13.37 -6.03 0.04
N ALA A 38 -14.09 -7.13 0.28
CA ALA A 38 -15.22 -7.18 1.20
C ALA A 38 -14.78 -6.94 2.65
N LEU A 39 -13.66 -7.51 3.09
CA LEU A 39 -13.08 -7.25 4.42
C LEU A 39 -12.65 -5.78 4.56
N MET A 40 -12.01 -5.23 3.52
CA MET A 40 -11.61 -3.83 3.50
C MET A 40 -12.83 -2.90 3.56
N GLU A 41 -13.85 -3.15 2.72
CA GLU A 41 -15.08 -2.37 2.73
C GLU A 41 -15.79 -2.42 4.09
N TRP A 42 -15.84 -3.60 4.70
CA TRP A 42 -16.45 -3.74 6.03
C TRP A 42 -15.61 -3.03 7.09
N SER A 43 -14.29 -3.17 7.09
CA SER A 43 -13.40 -2.49 8.05
C SER A 43 -13.50 -0.96 7.97
N MET A 44 -13.85 -0.42 6.81
CA MET A 44 -14.05 1.02 6.65
C MET A 44 -15.41 1.51 7.18
N LYS A 45 -16.40 0.60 7.37
CA LYS A 45 -17.73 0.95 7.87
C LYS A 45 -17.81 1.03 9.40
N ASP A 46 -16.99 0.26 10.11
CA ASP A 46 -16.91 0.31 11.57
C ASP A 46 -15.65 1.08 12.01
N PRO A 47 -15.80 2.33 12.51
CA PRO A 47 -14.66 3.14 12.92
C PRO A 47 -13.85 2.51 14.05
N ASN A 48 -14.49 1.82 15.00
CA ASN A 48 -13.81 1.20 16.12
C ASN A 48 -12.98 0.00 15.68
N PHE A 49 -13.53 -0.86 14.83
CA PHE A 49 -12.79 -1.97 14.25
C PHE A 49 -11.60 -1.45 13.44
N LYS A 50 -11.79 -0.43 12.60
CA LYS A 50 -10.73 0.18 11.81
C LYS A 50 -9.58 0.65 12.69
N VAL A 51 -9.86 1.40 13.76
CA VAL A 51 -8.82 1.89 14.67
C VAL A 51 -8.05 0.74 15.30
N GLN A 52 -8.73 -0.31 15.78
CA GLN A 52 -8.06 -1.44 16.41
C GLN A 52 -7.23 -2.26 15.41
N MET A 53 -7.69 -2.39 14.18
CA MET A 53 -6.91 -3.04 13.12
C MET A 53 -5.64 -2.25 12.76
N PHE A 54 -5.69 -0.93 12.68
CA PHE A 54 -4.49 -0.11 12.46
C PHE A 54 -3.51 -0.24 13.63
N ARG A 55 -3.99 -0.17 14.87
CA ARG A 55 -3.15 -0.39 16.05
C ARG A 55 -2.49 -1.76 16.04
N PHE A 56 -3.22 -2.79 15.62
CA PHE A 56 -2.64 -4.13 15.47
C PHE A 56 -1.57 -4.17 14.39
N VAL A 57 -1.80 -3.57 13.22
CA VAL A 57 -0.84 -3.52 12.12
C VAL A 57 0.44 -2.78 12.54
N ASP A 58 0.31 -1.69 13.30
CA ASP A 58 1.46 -0.95 13.84
C ASP A 58 2.28 -1.78 14.84
N ALA A 59 1.61 -2.55 15.71
CA ALA A 59 2.29 -3.43 16.67
C ALA A 59 2.86 -4.71 16.02
N PHE A 60 2.28 -5.16 14.91
CA PHE A 60 2.56 -6.46 14.29
C PHE A 60 4.04 -6.73 14.00
N PRO A 61 4.88 -5.79 13.53
CA PRO A 61 6.30 -6.04 13.28
C PRO A 61 7.09 -6.45 14.53
N MET A 62 6.59 -6.09 15.71
CA MET A 62 7.22 -6.43 17.00
C MET A 62 6.76 -7.78 17.57
N LEU A 63 5.68 -8.35 17.01
CA LEU A 63 5.10 -9.61 17.48
C LEU A 63 5.87 -10.81 16.90
N ARG A 64 6.80 -11.36 17.68
CA ARG A 64 7.75 -12.38 17.23
C ARG A 64 7.24 -13.82 17.37
N THR A 65 6.16 -14.06 18.11
CA THR A 65 5.66 -15.42 18.37
C THR A 65 4.20 -15.57 17.95
N PRO A 66 3.77 -16.77 17.53
CA PRO A 66 2.36 -17.05 17.21
C PRO A 66 1.40 -16.70 18.35
N ALA A 67 1.81 -16.92 19.59
CA ALA A 67 1.01 -16.56 20.76
C ALA A 67 0.83 -15.05 20.87
N ALA A 68 1.92 -14.28 20.75
CA ALA A 68 1.86 -12.82 20.80
C ALA A 68 0.97 -12.25 19.69
N ILE A 69 1.06 -12.75 18.45
CA ILE A 69 0.22 -12.33 17.33
C ILE A 69 -1.27 -12.58 17.64
N HIS A 70 -1.60 -13.81 18.07
CA HIS A 70 -2.98 -14.16 18.38
C HIS A 70 -3.53 -13.34 19.55
N ASP A 71 -2.76 -13.25 20.64
CA ASP A 71 -3.22 -12.63 21.89
C ASP A 71 -3.40 -11.11 21.70
N HIS A 72 -2.50 -10.42 20.98
CA HIS A 72 -2.67 -9.01 20.64
C HIS A 72 -3.85 -8.77 19.70
N LEU A 73 -4.03 -9.61 18.68
CA LEU A 73 -5.19 -9.48 17.80
C LEU A 73 -6.50 -9.65 18.57
N ASN A 74 -6.56 -10.66 19.44
CA ASN A 74 -7.73 -10.88 20.28
C ASN A 74 -7.98 -9.70 21.22
N ASP A 75 -6.94 -9.17 21.87
CA ASP A 75 -7.06 -8.03 22.79
C ASP A 75 -7.60 -6.79 22.07
N TYR A 76 -7.06 -6.43 20.91
CA TYR A 76 -7.53 -5.27 20.15
C TYR A 76 -8.95 -5.46 19.61
N LEU A 77 -9.30 -6.64 19.12
CA LEU A 77 -10.61 -6.85 18.51
C LEU A 77 -11.73 -7.07 19.54
N THR A 78 -11.42 -7.41 20.80
CA THR A 78 -12.42 -7.56 21.87
C THR A 78 -12.64 -6.29 22.68
N GLN A 79 -12.07 -5.16 22.25
CA GLN A 79 -12.31 -3.88 22.91
C GLN A 79 -13.79 -3.46 22.85
N PRO A 80 -14.30 -2.74 23.86
CA PRO A 80 -15.67 -2.26 23.86
C PRO A 80 -16.03 -1.45 22.61
N GLY A 81 -17.18 -1.73 22.02
CA GLY A 81 -17.68 -1.03 20.83
C GLY A 81 -17.12 -1.53 19.50
N VAL A 82 -16.26 -2.56 19.51
CA VAL A 82 -15.77 -3.21 18.29
C VAL A 82 -16.75 -4.29 17.86
N THR A 83 -17.22 -4.20 16.62
CA THR A 83 -18.03 -5.27 16.00
C THR A 83 -17.11 -6.14 15.16
N ILE A 84 -17.05 -7.44 15.45
CA ILE A 84 -16.21 -8.39 14.72
C ILE A 84 -17.08 -9.16 13.72
N PRO A 85 -16.69 -9.25 12.42
CA PRO A 85 -17.40 -10.12 11.47
C PRO A 85 -17.39 -11.57 11.94
N GLY A 86 -18.51 -12.26 11.71
CA GLY A 86 -18.66 -13.66 12.12
C GLY A 86 -17.52 -14.59 11.71
N PRO A 87 -16.99 -14.54 10.47
CA PRO A 87 -15.85 -15.35 10.06
C PRO A 87 -14.58 -15.05 10.85
N ILE A 88 -14.31 -13.77 11.18
CA ILE A 88 -13.13 -13.37 11.98
C ILE A 88 -13.30 -13.83 13.42
N ALA A 89 -14.49 -13.63 14.01
CA ALA A 89 -14.79 -14.09 15.35
C ALA A 89 -14.66 -15.63 15.49
N ALA A 90 -15.11 -16.39 14.49
CA ALA A 90 -14.92 -17.82 14.44
C ALA A 90 -13.45 -18.22 14.33
N ALA A 91 -12.66 -17.52 13.51
CA ALA A 91 -11.22 -17.74 13.36
C ALA A 91 -10.45 -17.44 14.64
N LEU A 92 -10.80 -16.36 15.36
CA LEU A 92 -10.20 -16.04 16.66
C LEU A 92 -10.47 -17.13 17.71
N LYS A 93 -11.72 -17.63 17.79
CA LYS A 93 -12.08 -18.73 18.70
C LYS A 93 -11.34 -20.03 18.34
N ALA A 94 -11.27 -20.37 17.06
CA ALA A 94 -10.51 -21.54 16.60
C ALA A 94 -9.00 -21.37 16.85
N GLY A 95 -8.48 -20.15 16.67
CA GLY A 95 -7.08 -19.80 16.91
C GLY A 95 -6.64 -19.95 18.36
N ALA A 96 -7.55 -19.88 19.34
CA ALA A 96 -7.24 -20.13 20.74
C ALA A 96 -6.70 -21.55 20.97
N VAL A 97 -7.13 -22.53 20.15
CA VAL A 97 -6.69 -23.93 20.21
C VAL A 97 -5.46 -24.20 19.34
N ALA A 98 -5.32 -23.46 18.22
CA ALA A 98 -4.28 -23.68 17.21
C ALA A 98 -3.54 -22.36 16.88
N LYS A 99 -2.95 -21.70 17.89
CA LYS A 99 -2.29 -20.40 17.79
C LYS A 99 -1.27 -20.30 16.64
N GLY A 100 -0.50 -21.37 16.37
CA GLY A 100 0.49 -21.39 15.30
C GLY A 100 -0.14 -21.29 13.90
N LEU A 101 -1.23 -21.98 13.64
CA LEU A 101 -1.95 -21.93 12.36
C LEU A 101 -2.66 -20.59 12.18
N ALA A 102 -3.30 -20.09 13.24
CA ALA A 102 -3.95 -18.78 13.23
C ALA A 102 -2.95 -17.66 12.94
N ALA A 103 -1.80 -17.64 13.63
CA ALA A 103 -0.76 -16.65 13.41
C ALA A 103 -0.21 -16.69 11.97
N LYS A 104 0.05 -17.87 11.41
CA LYS A 104 0.48 -18.02 10.01
C LYS A 104 -0.54 -17.44 9.03
N THR A 105 -1.82 -17.71 9.26
CA THR A 105 -2.91 -17.19 8.43
C THR A 105 -3.01 -15.67 8.54
N ILE A 106 -2.98 -15.13 9.76
CA ILE A 106 -3.02 -13.68 10.02
C ILE A 106 -1.82 -12.99 9.38
N SER A 107 -0.61 -13.51 9.60
CA SER A 107 0.62 -12.97 9.00
C SER A 107 0.53 -12.97 7.47
N GLY A 108 0.07 -14.07 6.87
CA GLY A 108 -0.14 -14.16 5.43
C GLY A 108 -1.14 -13.14 4.90
N GLN A 109 -2.24 -12.88 5.62
CA GLN A 109 -3.22 -11.87 5.23
C GLN A 109 -2.65 -10.45 5.33
N ILE A 110 -1.95 -10.11 6.41
CA ILE A 110 -1.31 -8.80 6.59
C ILE A 110 -0.26 -8.56 5.50
N THR A 111 0.62 -9.54 5.27
CA THR A 111 1.63 -9.46 4.21
C THR A 111 0.98 -9.32 2.83
N GLY A 112 -0.09 -10.08 2.56
CA GLY A 112 -0.84 -9.98 1.31
C GLY A 112 -1.57 -8.64 1.13
N MET A 113 -2.00 -8.00 2.22
CA MET A 113 -2.54 -6.64 2.17
C MET A 113 -1.44 -5.61 1.93
N ALA A 114 -0.31 -5.72 2.63
CA ALA A 114 0.83 -4.83 2.49
C ALA A 114 1.42 -4.88 1.06
N SER A 115 1.50 -6.06 0.45
CA SER A 115 1.99 -6.24 -0.92
C SER A 115 1.14 -5.57 -2.01
N LYS A 116 -0.07 -5.11 -1.69
CA LYS A 116 -0.87 -4.27 -2.59
C LYS A 116 -0.36 -2.83 -2.68
N PHE A 117 0.38 -2.38 -1.67
CA PHE A 117 0.90 -1.02 -1.55
C PHE A 117 2.43 -0.97 -1.66
N ILE A 118 3.10 -2.11 -1.42
CA ILE A 118 4.55 -2.23 -1.42
C ILE A 118 4.95 -3.12 -2.60
N ALA A 119 5.55 -2.52 -3.62
CA ALA A 119 5.99 -3.24 -4.82
C ALA A 119 7.14 -4.22 -4.52
N GLY A 120 8.01 -3.89 -3.57
CA GLY A 120 9.15 -4.71 -3.18
C GLY A 120 9.99 -4.05 -2.08
N THR A 121 11.03 -4.72 -1.63
CA THR A 121 11.99 -4.24 -0.62
C THR A 121 13.23 -3.59 -1.24
N ASP A 122 13.44 -3.82 -2.52
CA ASP A 122 14.56 -3.34 -3.33
C ASP A 122 14.17 -3.25 -4.81
N ALA A 123 15.08 -2.75 -5.67
CA ALA A 123 14.82 -2.60 -7.10
C ALA A 123 14.42 -3.93 -7.77
N ALA A 124 15.11 -5.02 -7.46
CA ALA A 124 14.88 -6.31 -8.10
C ALA A 124 13.53 -6.93 -7.74
N THR A 125 13.16 -6.89 -6.47
CA THR A 125 11.89 -7.44 -5.98
C THR A 125 10.67 -6.62 -6.38
N ALA A 126 10.85 -5.33 -6.69
CA ALA A 126 9.79 -4.46 -7.19
C ALA A 126 9.43 -4.70 -8.67
N LEU A 127 10.39 -5.17 -9.49
CA LEU A 127 10.23 -5.27 -10.94
C LEU A 127 8.97 -6.03 -11.40
N PRO A 128 8.58 -7.18 -10.83
CA PRO A 128 7.37 -7.89 -11.29
C PRO A 128 6.09 -7.04 -11.14
N GLY A 129 5.95 -6.33 -10.01
CA GLY A 129 4.81 -5.44 -9.77
C GLY A 129 4.81 -4.22 -10.70
N LEU A 130 5.96 -3.58 -10.87
CA LEU A 130 6.12 -2.43 -11.76
C LEU A 130 5.88 -2.83 -13.23
N LYS A 131 6.33 -4.04 -13.63
CA LYS A 131 6.09 -4.56 -14.98
C LYS A 131 4.61 -4.80 -15.24
N ALA A 132 3.89 -5.36 -14.28
CA ALA A 132 2.45 -5.56 -14.40
C ALA A 132 1.71 -4.21 -14.61
N MET A 133 2.06 -3.18 -13.85
CA MET A 133 1.52 -1.83 -14.06
C MET A 133 1.83 -1.29 -15.46
N TRP A 134 3.07 -1.44 -15.90
CA TRP A 134 3.50 -1.01 -17.24
C TRP A 134 2.74 -1.74 -18.35
N ASP A 135 2.57 -3.05 -18.24
CA ASP A 135 1.83 -3.85 -19.21
C ASP A 135 0.34 -3.45 -19.29
N ASP A 136 -0.23 -2.99 -18.17
CA ASP A 136 -1.58 -2.42 -18.07
C ASP A 136 -1.66 -0.95 -18.57
N GLY A 137 -0.55 -0.36 -19.03
CA GLY A 137 -0.50 1.01 -19.52
C GLY A 137 -0.51 2.05 -18.40
N ILE A 138 0.04 1.71 -17.24
CA ILE A 138 0.15 2.57 -16.06
C ILE A 138 1.62 2.88 -15.81
N ALA A 139 1.99 4.17 -15.83
CA ALA A 139 3.30 4.64 -15.40
C ALA A 139 3.42 4.57 -13.88
N PHE A 140 4.66 4.52 -13.38
CA PHE A 140 4.92 4.44 -11.95
C PHE A 140 5.97 5.46 -11.50
N SER A 141 5.86 5.84 -10.23
CA SER A 141 6.90 6.52 -9.47
C SER A 141 7.24 5.66 -8.26
N VAL A 142 8.52 5.33 -8.09
CA VAL A 142 8.99 4.53 -6.96
C VAL A 142 9.33 5.47 -5.81
N ASP A 143 8.75 5.22 -4.66
CA ASP A 143 8.99 5.94 -3.41
C ASP A 143 9.47 4.96 -2.34
N LEU A 144 10.58 5.28 -1.67
CA LEU A 144 11.04 4.50 -0.53
C LEU A 144 10.20 4.84 0.70
N LEU A 145 9.67 3.80 1.35
CA LEU A 145 9.02 3.97 2.64
C LEU A 145 10.05 4.33 3.72
N GLY A 146 9.67 5.28 4.58
CA GLY A 146 10.54 5.88 5.58
C GLY A 146 10.75 7.36 5.26
N GLU A 147 10.24 8.24 6.12
CA GLU A 147 10.15 9.68 5.78
C GLU A 147 11.21 10.50 6.47
N THR A 148 11.66 10.06 7.64
CA THR A 148 12.60 10.83 8.46
C THR A 148 13.63 9.89 9.04
N CYS A 149 14.91 10.17 8.80
CA CYS A 149 16.00 9.48 9.47
C CYS A 149 16.38 10.24 10.76
N VAL A 150 16.83 9.48 11.77
CA VAL A 150 17.18 10.02 13.09
C VAL A 150 18.69 9.99 13.35
N SER A 151 19.47 9.43 12.43
CA SER A 151 20.93 9.36 12.50
C SER A 151 21.58 9.48 11.13
N ASP A 152 22.83 9.90 11.09
CA ASP A 152 23.62 9.99 9.86
C ASP A 152 23.84 8.59 9.25
N GLU A 153 23.97 7.54 10.07
CA GLU A 153 24.06 6.16 9.60
C GLU A 153 22.80 5.70 8.86
N GLU A 154 21.63 6.09 9.37
CA GLU A 154 20.34 5.80 8.73
C GLU A 154 20.20 6.59 7.44
N ALA A 155 20.61 7.85 7.40
CA ALA A 155 20.64 8.68 6.20
C ALA A 155 21.53 8.05 5.11
N ASP A 156 22.72 7.58 5.47
CA ASP A 156 23.61 6.86 4.56
C ASP A 156 23.00 5.55 4.04
N HIS A 157 22.24 4.86 4.87
CA HIS A 157 21.51 3.65 4.47
C HIS A 157 20.45 3.97 3.41
N TYR A 158 19.63 5.01 3.61
CA TYR A 158 18.65 5.46 2.63
C TYR A 158 19.32 5.98 1.35
N ALA A 159 20.41 6.72 1.45
CA ALA A 159 21.17 7.18 0.29
C ALA A 159 21.61 6.01 -0.60
N ARG A 160 22.13 4.92 -0.01
CA ARG A 160 22.49 3.69 -0.77
C ARG A 160 21.29 3.06 -1.45
N LYS A 161 20.12 3.01 -0.79
CA LYS A 161 18.88 2.50 -1.41
C LYS A 161 18.40 3.35 -2.58
N TYR A 162 18.45 4.68 -2.45
CA TYR A 162 18.12 5.57 -3.57
C TYR A 162 19.10 5.41 -4.73
N LEU A 163 20.39 5.28 -4.46
CA LEU A 163 21.40 5.02 -5.50
C LEU A 163 21.15 3.68 -6.21
N ASP A 164 20.79 2.62 -5.48
CA ASP A 164 20.43 1.34 -6.06
C ASP A 164 19.25 1.47 -7.04
N LEU A 165 18.17 2.17 -6.64
CA LEU A 165 17.02 2.42 -7.50
C LEU A 165 17.40 3.20 -8.77
N ILE A 166 18.14 4.31 -8.62
CA ILE A 166 18.50 5.20 -9.73
C ILE A 166 19.44 4.52 -10.72
N GLN A 167 20.36 3.69 -10.25
CA GLN A 167 21.35 3.02 -11.08
C GLN A 167 20.80 1.77 -11.77
N ASN A 168 20.00 0.97 -11.05
CA ASN A 168 19.60 -0.36 -11.52
C ASN A 168 18.23 -0.38 -12.21
N LEU A 169 17.28 0.45 -11.76
CA LEU A 169 15.92 0.42 -12.29
C LEU A 169 15.85 0.79 -13.79
N PRO A 170 16.54 1.83 -14.30
CA PRO A 170 16.50 2.19 -15.71
C PRO A 170 16.95 1.06 -16.63
N ALA A 171 18.06 0.38 -16.31
CA ALA A 171 18.57 -0.74 -17.07
C ALA A 171 17.62 -1.94 -17.08
N ALA A 172 16.99 -2.22 -15.94
CA ALA A 172 16.05 -3.33 -15.79
C ALA A 172 14.78 -3.15 -16.62
N VAL A 173 14.29 -1.91 -16.77
CA VAL A 173 13.06 -1.62 -17.53
C VAL A 173 13.29 -1.33 -19.01
N ALA A 174 14.53 -1.15 -19.44
CA ALA A 174 14.88 -0.76 -20.82
C ALA A 174 14.33 -1.72 -21.87
N GLY A 175 14.32 -3.03 -21.57
CA GLY A 175 13.84 -4.08 -22.46
C GLY A 175 12.32 -4.31 -22.44
N TRP A 176 11.54 -3.54 -21.68
CA TRP A 176 10.09 -3.71 -21.63
C TRP A 176 9.42 -3.26 -22.94
N LYS A 177 8.24 -3.85 -23.21
CA LYS A 177 7.46 -3.49 -24.40
C LYS A 177 7.19 -1.98 -24.41
N PRO A 178 7.41 -1.29 -25.54
CA PRO A 178 7.10 0.13 -25.65
C PRO A 178 5.64 0.44 -25.38
N GLN A 179 5.41 1.53 -24.65
CA GLN A 179 4.08 2.09 -24.34
C GLN A 179 4.06 3.57 -24.77
N PRO A 180 3.76 3.88 -26.06
CA PRO A 180 3.87 5.26 -26.58
C PRO A 180 3.12 6.31 -25.76
N ARG A 181 2.00 5.93 -25.14
CA ARG A 181 1.21 6.85 -24.29
C ARG A 181 1.90 7.19 -22.95
N LEU A 182 2.85 6.37 -22.52
CA LEU A 182 3.60 6.57 -21.27
C LEU A 182 4.99 7.15 -21.51
N GLU A 183 5.49 7.04 -22.75
CA GLU A 183 6.87 7.40 -23.10
C GLU A 183 7.01 8.74 -23.81
N SER A 184 5.89 9.40 -24.11
CA SER A 184 5.90 10.75 -24.67
C SER A 184 4.61 11.52 -24.41
N ASP A 185 4.73 12.84 -24.32
CA ASP A 185 3.61 13.79 -24.29
C ASP A 185 3.89 15.00 -25.20
N HIS A 186 3.12 16.06 -25.04
CA HIS A 186 3.27 17.32 -25.78
C HIS A 186 4.57 18.08 -25.47
N LEU A 187 5.30 17.74 -24.41
CA LEU A 187 6.58 18.34 -24.02
C LEU A 187 7.77 17.50 -24.51
N GLY A 188 7.54 16.27 -24.96
CA GLY A 188 8.58 15.39 -25.50
C GLY A 188 8.64 14.00 -24.86
N PRO A 189 9.82 13.34 -24.90
CA PRO A 189 10.02 12.01 -24.34
C PRO A 189 9.89 12.00 -22.81
N ILE A 190 9.25 10.97 -22.27
CA ILE A 190 9.11 10.73 -20.83
C ILE A 190 9.95 9.50 -20.46
N PRO A 191 10.84 9.59 -19.45
CA PRO A 191 11.57 8.45 -18.95
C PRO A 191 10.64 7.36 -18.40
N ARG A 192 10.98 6.09 -18.63
CA ARG A 192 10.21 4.94 -18.13
C ARG A 192 10.23 4.81 -16.60
N THR A 193 11.26 5.36 -15.96
CA THR A 193 11.45 5.28 -14.51
C THR A 193 11.37 6.64 -13.89
N ASN A 194 10.72 6.71 -12.75
CA ASN A 194 10.67 7.87 -11.89
C ASN A 194 10.91 7.43 -10.45
N VAL A 195 11.76 8.14 -9.72
CA VAL A 195 12.06 7.89 -8.30
C VAL A 195 11.74 9.16 -7.51
N SER A 196 10.87 9.03 -6.55
CA SER A 196 10.56 10.09 -5.60
C SER A 196 11.57 10.05 -4.47
N ILE A 197 12.27 11.16 -4.23
CA ILE A 197 13.31 11.28 -3.21
C ILE A 197 12.84 12.20 -2.10
N LYS A 198 12.92 11.73 -0.86
CA LYS A 198 12.63 12.53 0.34
C LYS A 198 13.93 13.03 0.95
N ILE A 199 14.10 14.35 1.00
CA ILE A 199 15.30 14.98 1.57
C ILE A 199 15.45 14.64 3.06
N SER A 200 14.34 14.53 3.78
CA SER A 200 14.32 14.13 5.20
C SER A 200 14.84 12.70 5.46
N ALA A 201 14.88 11.85 4.44
CA ALA A 201 15.50 10.54 4.52
C ALA A 201 17.02 10.56 4.23
N LEU A 202 17.55 11.68 3.73
CA LEU A 202 18.97 11.83 3.37
C LEU A 202 19.77 12.69 4.37
N SER A 203 19.11 13.25 5.38
CA SER A 203 19.75 14.06 6.40
C SER A 203 19.02 13.93 7.73
N ALA A 204 19.73 13.50 8.77
CA ALA A 204 19.21 13.45 10.13
C ALA A 204 18.93 14.85 10.74
N ARG A 205 19.38 15.90 10.08
CA ARG A 205 19.23 17.30 10.50
C ARG A 205 18.31 18.09 9.57
N CYS A 206 17.45 17.38 8.82
CA CYS A 206 16.48 18.05 7.96
C CYS A 206 15.35 18.61 8.82
N ASP A 207 15.51 19.88 9.22
CA ASP A 207 14.46 20.65 9.88
C ASP A 207 13.83 21.59 8.84
N PRO A 208 12.50 21.53 8.61
CA PRO A 208 11.85 22.42 7.65
C PRO A 208 11.75 23.87 8.12
N ILE A 209 12.16 24.18 9.35
CA ILE A 209 12.05 25.51 9.96
C ILE A 209 13.41 26.23 10.01
N ASP A 210 14.55 25.54 9.89
CA ASP A 210 15.91 26.11 9.90
C ASP A 210 16.40 26.47 8.50
#